data_8611ea4d774d1bed605c851b1dd16769
#
_entry.id   8611ea4d774d1bed605c851b1dd16769
#
_cell.length_a   1.000
_cell.length_b   1.000
_cell.length_c   1.000
_cell.angle_alpha   90.00
_cell.angle_beta   90.00
_cell.angle_gamma   90.00
#
_symmetry.space_group_name_H-M   'P 1'
#
loop_
_entity.id
_entity.type
_entity.pdbx_description
1 polymer ?
#
loop_
_entity_poly.entity_id
_entity_poly.type
_entity_poly.pdbx_seq_one_letter_code
_entity_poly.pdbx_strand_id
1 'polypeptide(L)'
;FKNRLLVERMQEKLVGDVKVSPAEVREFFKKLPIDSIPMIPANVEVQILTQTPKIEPEEIARIKDQLRNYTERVTKGETSFETLARLYSEDTESARRGGELGYMGRGMLDPTFASAAFNLTDPKKISKVVESDFGYHIIQLIDRRGDKINCRHILLRPKVSEKALNGAIHRLDSIRNDIKAGKFTFDDATSFLSDDKDTKNNHGLMINVRGATRTSHFAMKDLPSEIAHIVDTMKVGEISSPFKMVDAKGQEVCA
;
A
#
# COMPACT_ATOMS: atom_id res chain seq x y z
N PHE A 1 13.98 -7.15 40.65
CA PHE A 1 14.95 -7.83 39.77
C PHE A 1 15.31 -9.22 40.30
N LYS A 2 15.78 -9.35 41.56
CA LYS A 2 16.21 -10.61 42.19
C LYS A 2 15.13 -11.71 42.18
N ASN A 3 13.88 -11.38 42.52
CA ASN A 3 12.77 -12.33 42.56
C ASN A 3 12.39 -12.86 41.15
N ARG A 4 12.48 -12.01 40.12
CA ARG A 4 12.22 -12.41 38.73
C ARG A 4 13.27 -13.42 38.26
N LEU A 5 14.55 -13.14 38.55
CA LEU A 5 15.66 -14.02 38.18
C LEU A 5 15.59 -15.39 38.90
N LEU A 6 15.13 -15.39 40.16
CA LEU A 6 14.89 -16.62 40.92
C LEU A 6 13.76 -17.46 40.32
N VAL A 7 12.67 -16.82 39.90
CA VAL A 7 11.55 -17.49 39.24
C VAL A 7 11.99 -18.09 37.90
N GLU A 8 12.71 -17.32 37.07
CA GLU A 8 13.25 -17.80 35.80
C GLU A 8 14.18 -19.03 35.98
N ARG A 9 15.12 -18.94 36.92
CA ARG A 9 16.02 -20.08 37.22
C ARG A 9 15.28 -21.29 37.78
N MET A 10 14.25 -21.06 38.59
CA MET A 10 13.43 -22.16 39.14
C MET A 10 12.60 -22.82 38.04
N GLN A 11 12.03 -22.04 37.11
CA GLN A 11 11.35 -22.58 35.94
C GLN A 11 12.29 -23.39 35.04
N GLU A 12 13.48 -22.84 34.75
CA GLU A 12 14.51 -23.53 33.95
C GLU A 12 14.91 -24.88 34.60
N LYS A 13 15.07 -24.91 35.94
CA LYS A 13 15.41 -26.12 36.67
C LYS A 13 14.29 -27.17 36.72
N LEU A 14 13.02 -26.73 36.71
CA LEU A 14 11.86 -27.63 36.78
C LEU A 14 11.45 -28.14 35.39
N VAL A 15 11.59 -27.38 34.35
CA VAL A 15 11.09 -27.71 32.99
C VAL A 15 12.16 -27.82 31.91
N GLY A 16 13.43 -27.44 32.22
CA GLY A 16 14.51 -27.46 31.24
C GLY A 16 14.85 -28.84 30.65
N ASP A 17 14.60 -29.89 31.41
CA ASP A 17 14.82 -31.29 30.97
C ASP A 17 13.57 -31.97 30.38
N VAL A 18 12.44 -31.25 30.31
CA VAL A 18 11.21 -31.81 29.74
C VAL A 18 11.34 -31.86 28.21
N LYS A 19 11.54 -33.05 27.68
CA LYS A 19 11.54 -33.32 26.24
C LYS A 19 10.19 -33.85 25.84
N VAL A 20 9.50 -33.12 24.97
CA VAL A 20 8.22 -33.56 24.42
C VAL A 20 8.46 -34.19 23.06
N SER A 21 8.04 -35.43 22.87
CA SER A 21 8.14 -36.12 21.60
C SER A 21 6.99 -35.71 20.65
N PRO A 22 7.17 -35.79 19.33
CA PRO A 22 6.08 -35.57 18.38
C PRO A 22 4.88 -36.50 18.57
N ALA A 23 5.10 -37.70 19.15
CA ALA A 23 4.03 -38.64 19.45
C ALA A 23 3.16 -38.16 20.63
N GLU A 24 3.78 -37.64 21.69
CA GLU A 24 3.06 -37.07 22.85
C GLU A 24 2.26 -35.82 22.45
N VAL A 25 2.81 -34.97 21.58
CA VAL A 25 2.07 -33.81 21.03
C VAL A 25 0.81 -34.29 20.28
N ARG A 26 0.93 -35.31 19.41
CA ARG A 26 -0.21 -35.83 18.66
C ARG A 26 -1.25 -36.47 19.61
N GLU A 27 -0.82 -37.16 20.65
CA GLU A 27 -1.72 -37.79 21.63
C GLU A 27 -2.45 -36.72 22.46
N PHE A 28 -1.76 -35.66 22.84
CA PHE A 28 -2.36 -34.51 23.52
C PHE A 28 -3.46 -33.87 22.68
N PHE A 29 -3.19 -33.57 21.40
CA PHE A 29 -4.19 -32.98 20.50
C PHE A 29 -5.39 -33.90 20.25
N LYS A 30 -5.20 -35.25 20.22
CA LYS A 30 -6.31 -36.19 20.09
C LYS A 30 -7.24 -36.21 21.30
N LYS A 31 -6.74 -35.83 22.48
CA LYS A 31 -7.51 -35.82 23.75
C LYS A 31 -8.25 -34.48 23.95
N LEU A 32 -7.91 -33.43 23.18
CA LEU A 32 -8.59 -32.14 23.28
C LEU A 32 -10.00 -32.22 22.69
N PRO A 33 -11.02 -31.61 23.35
CA PRO A 33 -12.31 -31.39 22.73
C PRO A 33 -12.15 -30.60 21.43
N ILE A 34 -12.97 -30.92 20.42
CA ILE A 34 -12.89 -30.27 19.10
C ILE A 34 -12.98 -28.74 19.22
N ASP A 35 -13.80 -28.23 20.12
CA ASP A 35 -13.99 -26.80 20.38
C ASP A 35 -12.77 -26.11 21.04
N SER A 36 -11.83 -26.90 21.58
CA SER A 36 -10.61 -26.42 22.22
C SER A 36 -9.38 -26.51 21.32
N ILE A 37 -9.52 -27.08 20.13
CA ILE A 37 -8.45 -27.14 19.13
C ILE A 37 -8.37 -25.78 18.43
N PRO A 38 -7.23 -25.05 18.50
CA PRO A 38 -7.11 -23.79 17.81
C PRO A 38 -7.25 -24.01 16.30
N MET A 39 -8.27 -23.42 15.71
CA MET A 39 -8.43 -23.41 14.26
C MET A 39 -7.33 -22.52 13.65
N ILE A 40 -6.42 -23.13 12.92
CA ILE A 40 -5.46 -22.38 12.08
C ILE A 40 -6.22 -21.96 10.84
N PRO A 41 -6.42 -20.66 10.60
CA PRO A 41 -7.08 -20.21 9.39
C PRO A 41 -6.27 -20.65 8.16
N ALA A 42 -6.97 -21.02 7.10
CA ALA A 42 -6.32 -21.29 5.82
C ALA A 42 -5.56 -20.05 5.36
N ASN A 43 -4.29 -20.22 5.05
CA ASN A 43 -3.45 -19.17 4.48
C ASN A 43 -3.28 -19.44 2.99
N VAL A 44 -3.21 -18.36 2.23
CA VAL A 44 -2.97 -18.38 0.78
C VAL A 44 -1.72 -17.56 0.45
N GLU A 45 -1.02 -17.96 -0.59
CA GLU A 45 0.01 -17.17 -1.25
C GLU A 45 -0.54 -16.71 -2.59
N VAL A 46 -0.38 -15.45 -2.89
CA VAL A 46 -0.94 -14.83 -4.10
C VAL A 46 0.18 -14.17 -4.88
N GLN A 47 0.25 -14.50 -6.16
CA GLN A 47 1.06 -13.76 -7.13
C GLN A 47 0.15 -12.81 -7.91
N ILE A 48 0.65 -11.60 -8.16
CA ILE A 48 -0.07 -10.56 -8.89
C ILE A 48 0.79 -10.01 -10.02
N LEU A 49 0.16 -9.79 -11.17
CA LEU A 49 0.73 -9.06 -12.30
C LEU A 49 -0.13 -7.83 -12.53
N THR A 50 0.44 -6.64 -12.45
CA THR A 50 -0.30 -5.40 -12.62
C THR A 50 0.13 -4.65 -13.86
N GLN A 51 -0.83 -3.96 -14.46
CA GLN A 51 -0.61 -3.00 -15.53
C GLN A 51 -1.23 -1.67 -15.13
N THR A 52 -0.40 -0.62 -15.16
CA THR A 52 -0.84 0.75 -14.90
C THR A 52 -1.36 1.36 -16.20
N PRO A 53 -2.65 1.75 -16.25
CA PRO A 53 -3.20 2.40 -17.42
C PRO A 53 -2.49 3.73 -17.69
N LYS A 54 -2.24 4.06 -18.94
CA LYS A 54 -1.60 5.33 -19.30
C LYS A 54 -2.57 6.48 -19.08
N ILE A 55 -2.14 7.45 -18.28
CA ILE A 55 -2.88 8.68 -18.06
C ILE A 55 -2.68 9.61 -19.25
N GLU A 56 -3.77 10.22 -19.72
CA GLU A 56 -3.73 11.15 -20.84
C GLU A 56 -3.06 12.47 -20.41
N PRO A 57 -2.17 13.05 -21.26
CA PRO A 57 -1.47 14.30 -20.94
C PRO A 57 -2.41 15.46 -20.60
N GLU A 58 -3.59 15.49 -21.21
CA GLU A 58 -4.64 16.49 -20.98
C GLU A 58 -5.16 16.44 -19.54
N GLU A 59 -5.33 15.24 -18.99
CA GLU A 59 -5.76 15.07 -17.60
C GLU A 59 -4.68 15.55 -16.62
N ILE A 60 -3.41 15.26 -16.91
CA ILE A 60 -2.28 15.76 -16.12
C ILE A 60 -2.24 17.28 -16.15
N ALA A 61 -2.42 17.88 -17.34
CA ALA A 61 -2.46 19.34 -17.49
C ALA A 61 -3.62 19.94 -16.69
N ARG A 62 -4.82 19.36 -16.79
CA ARG A 62 -6.01 19.78 -16.04
C ARG A 62 -5.76 19.81 -14.52
N ILE A 63 -5.16 18.77 -13.97
CA ILE A 63 -4.84 18.69 -12.53
C ILE A 63 -3.81 19.73 -12.12
N LYS A 64 -2.74 19.88 -12.91
CA LYS A 64 -1.71 20.90 -12.64
C LYS A 64 -2.29 22.31 -12.65
N ASP A 65 -3.19 22.60 -13.58
CA ASP A 65 -3.86 23.90 -13.66
C ASP A 65 -4.84 24.11 -12.50
N GLN A 66 -5.54 23.06 -12.09
CA GLN A 66 -6.42 23.11 -10.93
C GLN A 66 -5.65 23.41 -9.64
N LEU A 67 -4.50 22.77 -9.42
CA LEU A 67 -3.64 23.04 -8.26
C LEU A 67 -3.04 24.46 -8.31
N ARG A 68 -2.67 24.95 -9.48
CA ARG A 68 -2.23 26.35 -9.67
C ARG A 68 -3.33 27.34 -9.32
N ASN A 69 -4.55 27.06 -9.76
CA ASN A 69 -5.73 27.87 -9.40
C ASN A 69 -5.94 27.90 -7.89
N TYR A 70 -5.82 26.77 -7.21
CA TYR A 70 -5.90 26.73 -5.74
C TYR A 70 -4.81 27.59 -5.08
N THR A 71 -3.58 27.52 -5.58
CA THR A 71 -2.48 28.36 -5.09
C THR A 71 -2.79 29.84 -5.27
N GLU A 72 -3.32 30.25 -6.43
CA GLU A 72 -3.69 31.65 -6.70
C GLU A 72 -4.80 32.14 -5.76
N ARG A 73 -5.85 31.36 -5.56
CA ARG A 73 -6.98 31.71 -4.68
C ARG A 73 -6.53 31.90 -3.24
N VAL A 74 -5.62 31.06 -2.75
CA VAL A 74 -5.06 31.23 -1.40
C VAL A 74 -4.17 32.46 -1.34
N THR A 75 -3.31 32.67 -2.33
CA THR A 75 -2.40 33.81 -2.37
C THR A 75 -3.13 35.16 -2.47
N LYS A 76 -4.27 35.20 -3.18
CA LYS A 76 -5.15 36.39 -3.27
C LYS A 76 -6.00 36.58 -2.00
N GLY A 77 -5.99 35.65 -1.06
CA GLY A 77 -6.80 35.72 0.16
C GLY A 77 -8.29 35.42 -0.05
N GLU A 78 -8.67 34.85 -1.20
CA GLU A 78 -10.05 34.48 -1.51
C GLU A 78 -10.55 33.32 -0.63
N THR A 79 -9.62 32.44 -0.21
CA THR A 79 -9.91 31.28 0.64
C THR A 79 -8.65 30.84 1.39
N SER A 80 -8.80 30.01 2.41
CA SER A 80 -7.66 29.43 3.11
C SER A 80 -7.21 28.13 2.45
N PHE A 81 -5.92 27.79 2.59
CA PHE A 81 -5.39 26.50 2.15
C PHE A 81 -6.12 25.34 2.84
N GLU A 82 -6.39 25.47 4.13
CA GLU A 82 -7.11 24.48 4.94
C GLU A 82 -8.51 24.21 4.38
N THR A 83 -9.25 25.25 3.99
CA THR A 83 -10.59 25.11 3.39
C THR A 83 -10.52 24.33 2.08
N LEU A 84 -9.57 24.67 1.20
CA LEU A 84 -9.40 23.94 -0.06
C LEU A 84 -8.96 22.49 0.15
N ALA A 85 -8.08 22.24 1.13
CA ALA A 85 -7.68 20.88 1.46
C ALA A 85 -8.86 20.02 1.94
N ARG A 86 -9.73 20.58 2.80
CA ARG A 86 -10.94 19.87 3.27
C ARG A 86 -11.92 19.56 2.15
N LEU A 87 -12.04 20.45 1.17
CA LEU A 87 -13.03 20.33 0.10
C LEU A 87 -12.54 19.48 -1.09
N TYR A 88 -11.27 19.54 -1.39
CA TYR A 88 -10.77 19.05 -2.68
C TYR A 88 -9.59 18.07 -2.59
N SER A 89 -8.92 17.92 -1.42
CA SER A 89 -7.82 16.98 -1.31
C SER A 89 -8.33 15.54 -1.35
N GLU A 90 -7.70 14.73 -2.17
CA GLU A 90 -7.98 13.29 -2.28
C GLU A 90 -7.18 12.45 -1.28
N ASP A 91 -6.33 13.07 -0.46
CA ASP A 91 -5.85 12.47 0.78
C ASP A 91 -6.87 12.71 1.89
N THR A 92 -7.80 11.78 2.01
CA THR A 92 -8.94 11.89 2.92
C THR A 92 -8.54 11.96 4.39
N GLU A 93 -7.38 11.39 4.76
CA GLU A 93 -6.91 11.41 6.14
C GLU A 93 -6.42 12.80 6.55
N SER A 94 -5.55 13.42 5.78
CA SER A 94 -5.08 14.78 6.06
C SER A 94 -6.14 15.83 5.74
N ALA A 95 -6.99 15.62 4.73
CA ALA A 95 -8.08 16.53 4.37
C ALA A 95 -8.97 16.88 5.56
N ARG A 96 -9.34 15.91 6.40
CA ARG A 96 -10.14 16.13 7.63
C ARG A 96 -9.46 17.10 8.59
N ARG A 97 -8.14 17.18 8.58
CA ARG A 97 -7.30 18.10 9.37
C ARG A 97 -6.85 19.33 8.56
N GLY A 98 -7.54 19.64 7.45
CA GLY A 98 -7.17 20.76 6.58
C GLY A 98 -5.87 20.54 5.81
N GLY A 99 -5.54 19.29 5.50
CA GLY A 99 -4.33 18.88 4.80
C GLY A 99 -3.10 18.72 5.69
N GLU A 100 -3.22 18.89 7.01
CA GLU A 100 -2.09 18.84 7.94
C GLU A 100 -1.57 17.41 8.16
N LEU A 101 -0.25 17.23 8.00
CA LEU A 101 0.45 15.94 8.16
C LEU A 101 1.05 15.74 9.56
N GLY A 102 1.21 16.82 10.34
CA GLY A 102 1.95 16.80 11.60
C GLY A 102 3.47 16.85 11.39
N TYR A 103 4.23 16.73 12.49
CA TYR A 103 5.70 16.80 12.43
C TYR A 103 6.30 15.51 11.89
N MET A 104 6.86 15.58 10.68
CA MET A 104 7.51 14.46 10.00
C MET A 104 8.96 14.75 9.68
N GLY A 105 9.81 13.74 9.83
CA GLY A 105 11.18 13.74 9.34
C GLY A 105 11.23 13.43 7.84
N ARG A 106 12.33 13.81 7.18
CA ARG A 106 12.51 13.65 5.72
C ARG A 106 12.31 12.20 5.25
N GLY A 107 12.76 11.21 6.02
CA GLY A 107 12.65 9.79 5.64
C GLY A 107 11.25 9.17 5.81
N MET A 108 10.29 9.92 6.34
CA MET A 108 8.90 9.48 6.51
C MET A 108 7.99 9.93 5.36
N LEU A 109 8.51 10.74 4.45
CA LEU A 109 7.80 11.34 3.32
C LEU A 109 8.34 10.78 2.01
N ASP A 110 7.51 10.82 0.96
CA ASP A 110 7.97 10.58 -0.41
C ASP A 110 9.19 11.47 -0.73
N PRO A 111 10.24 10.97 -1.37
CA PRO A 111 11.48 11.72 -1.61
C PRO A 111 11.28 13.04 -2.35
N THR A 112 10.39 13.06 -3.37
CA THR A 112 10.10 14.25 -4.16
C THR A 112 9.29 15.26 -3.36
N PHE A 113 8.28 14.78 -2.64
CA PHE A 113 7.50 15.58 -1.70
C PHE A 113 8.38 16.16 -0.59
N ALA A 114 9.22 15.33 0.04
CA ALA A 114 10.15 15.76 1.08
C ALA A 114 11.10 16.84 0.59
N SER A 115 11.66 16.69 -0.62
CA SER A 115 12.55 17.70 -1.20
C SER A 115 11.84 19.04 -1.34
N ALA A 116 10.62 19.06 -1.87
CA ALA A 116 9.85 20.29 -2.03
C ALA A 116 9.44 20.89 -0.67
N ALA A 117 8.94 20.08 0.27
CA ALA A 117 8.47 20.53 1.57
C ALA A 117 9.60 21.11 2.44
N PHE A 118 10.77 20.45 2.46
CA PHE A 118 11.92 20.92 3.23
C PHE A 118 12.60 22.16 2.65
N ASN A 119 12.37 22.48 1.37
CA ASN A 119 12.83 23.71 0.75
C ASN A 119 11.92 24.93 1.03
N LEU A 120 10.73 24.72 1.60
CA LEU A 120 9.87 25.81 2.02
C LEU A 120 10.42 26.43 3.31
N THR A 121 10.67 27.73 3.27
CA THR A 121 11.18 28.51 4.42
C THR A 121 10.16 29.52 4.97
N ASP A 122 9.16 29.84 4.17
CA ASP A 122 8.13 30.84 4.49
C ASP A 122 6.75 30.16 4.57
N PRO A 123 6.09 30.20 5.75
CA PRO A 123 4.74 29.61 5.92
C PRO A 123 3.67 30.27 5.04
N LYS A 124 3.91 31.48 4.53
CA LYS A 124 2.97 32.15 3.61
C LYS A 124 3.07 31.66 2.18
N LYS A 125 4.17 31.00 1.83
CA LYS A 125 4.39 30.49 0.47
C LYS A 125 3.89 29.08 0.30
N ILE A 126 3.29 28.84 -0.87
CA ILE A 126 2.87 27.50 -1.31
C ILE A 126 3.89 27.02 -2.33
N SER A 127 4.19 25.73 -2.31
CA SER A 127 5.10 25.11 -3.28
C SER A 127 4.57 25.23 -4.72
N LYS A 128 5.45 25.06 -5.67
CA LYS A 128 5.02 24.69 -7.03
C LYS A 128 4.30 23.32 -6.95
N VAL A 129 3.62 22.94 -8.03
CA VAL A 129 3.05 21.60 -8.14
C VAL A 129 4.17 20.56 -8.09
N VAL A 130 4.04 19.62 -7.16
CA VAL A 130 5.00 18.54 -6.92
C VAL A 130 4.37 17.24 -7.38
N GLU A 131 5.10 16.45 -8.14
CA GLU A 131 4.70 15.11 -8.57
C GLU A 131 5.37 14.08 -7.66
N SER A 132 4.59 13.13 -7.14
CA SER A 132 5.05 12.01 -6.33
C SER A 132 4.41 10.71 -6.79
N ASP A 133 4.79 9.59 -6.20
CA ASP A 133 4.14 8.30 -6.44
C ASP A 133 2.64 8.28 -6.07
N PHE A 134 2.17 9.25 -5.27
CA PHE A 134 0.77 9.34 -4.82
C PHE A 134 -0.09 10.25 -5.70
N GLY A 135 0.51 11.04 -6.58
CA GLY A 135 -0.17 12.02 -7.44
C GLY A 135 0.49 13.40 -7.42
N TYR A 136 -0.31 14.43 -7.62
CA TYR A 136 0.14 15.82 -7.72
C TYR A 136 -0.24 16.60 -6.48
N HIS A 137 0.73 17.34 -5.92
CA HIS A 137 0.58 18.05 -4.66
C HIS A 137 0.90 19.52 -4.79
N ILE A 138 0.27 20.34 -3.96
CA ILE A 138 0.78 21.62 -3.50
C ILE A 138 0.94 21.58 -1.99
N ILE A 139 1.98 22.22 -1.47
CA ILE A 139 2.43 22.08 -0.08
C ILE A 139 2.56 23.47 0.53
N GLN A 140 2.11 23.65 1.77
CA GLN A 140 2.33 24.84 2.57
C GLN A 140 3.01 24.44 3.89
N LEU A 141 4.09 25.15 4.24
CA LEU A 141 4.75 24.98 5.52
C LEU A 141 3.88 25.57 6.64
N ILE A 142 3.77 24.87 7.77
CA ILE A 142 3.14 25.39 9.00
C ILE A 142 4.23 25.77 9.99
N ASP A 143 5.13 24.84 10.32
CA ASP A 143 6.17 25.03 11.32
C ASP A 143 7.36 24.09 11.07
N ARG A 144 8.50 24.43 11.66
CA ARG A 144 9.72 23.62 11.59
C ARG A 144 10.34 23.47 12.97
N ARG A 145 10.70 22.25 13.34
CA ARG A 145 11.36 21.93 14.62
C ARG A 145 12.55 20.99 14.38
N GLY A 146 13.72 21.57 14.39
CA GLY A 146 14.96 20.83 14.11
C GLY A 146 14.92 20.17 12.73
N ASP A 147 15.05 18.84 12.70
CA ASP A 147 15.02 18.00 11.51
C ASP A 147 13.62 17.58 11.05
N LYS A 148 12.56 18.06 11.72
CA LYS A 148 11.17 17.77 11.40
C LYS A 148 10.44 19.01 10.91
N ILE A 149 9.50 18.80 9.99
CA ILE A 149 8.59 19.83 9.50
C ILE A 149 7.15 19.43 9.77
N ASN A 150 6.31 20.42 10.06
CA ASN A 150 4.86 20.31 9.97
C ASN A 150 4.41 21.08 8.75
N CYS A 151 3.72 20.41 7.84
CA CYS A 151 3.18 20.99 6.62
C CYS A 151 1.77 20.49 6.36
N ARG A 152 1.06 21.21 5.52
CA ARG A 152 -0.22 20.79 4.96
C ARG A 152 -0.09 20.66 3.45
N HIS A 153 -0.90 19.78 2.86
CA HIS A 153 -0.90 19.57 1.43
C HIS A 153 -2.32 19.41 0.87
N ILE A 154 -2.43 19.60 -0.43
CA ILE A 154 -3.59 19.19 -1.23
C ILE A 154 -3.07 18.20 -2.25
N LEU A 155 -3.64 17.02 -2.26
CA LEU A 155 -3.35 15.95 -3.21
C LEU A 155 -4.48 15.84 -4.22
N LEU A 156 -4.14 15.81 -5.51
CA LEU A 156 -5.04 15.40 -6.58
C LEU A 156 -4.40 14.25 -7.38
N ARG A 157 -5.22 13.25 -7.71
CA ARG A 157 -4.82 12.11 -8.54
C ARG A 157 -5.39 12.25 -9.94
N PRO A 158 -4.60 12.01 -10.99
CA PRO A 158 -5.14 11.96 -12.34
C PRO A 158 -6.11 10.79 -12.47
N LYS A 159 -7.26 11.04 -13.06
CA LYS A 159 -8.25 10.01 -13.34
C LYS A 159 -7.88 9.24 -14.60
N VAL A 160 -8.01 7.94 -14.52
CA VAL A 160 -7.79 7.06 -15.66
C VAL A 160 -9.02 7.03 -16.53
N SER A 161 -8.87 7.19 -17.85
CA SER A 161 -10.00 7.07 -18.78
C SER A 161 -10.43 5.60 -18.90
N GLU A 162 -11.74 5.35 -19.12
CA GLU A 162 -12.25 4.00 -19.39
C GLU A 162 -11.55 3.33 -20.58
N LYS A 163 -11.16 4.11 -21.58
CA LYS A 163 -10.39 3.61 -22.73
C LYS A 163 -9.01 3.09 -22.29
N ALA A 164 -8.30 3.80 -21.41
CA ALA A 164 -7.00 3.39 -20.91
C ALA A 164 -7.11 2.14 -20.01
N LEU A 165 -8.14 2.08 -19.15
CA LEU A 165 -8.45 0.89 -18.33
C LEU A 165 -8.71 -0.34 -19.21
N ASN A 166 -9.58 -0.20 -20.21
CA ASN A 166 -9.89 -1.30 -21.14
C ASN A 166 -8.64 -1.72 -21.93
N GLY A 167 -7.78 -0.78 -22.32
CA GLY A 167 -6.50 -1.10 -22.97
C GLY A 167 -5.57 -1.93 -22.06
N ALA A 168 -5.49 -1.62 -20.77
CA ALA A 168 -4.73 -2.41 -19.80
C ALA A 168 -5.32 -3.81 -19.59
N ILE A 169 -6.65 -3.91 -19.47
CA ILE A 169 -7.37 -5.20 -19.39
C ILE A 169 -7.07 -6.08 -20.61
N HIS A 170 -7.19 -5.54 -21.82
CA HIS A 170 -6.89 -6.31 -23.04
C HIS A 170 -5.44 -6.78 -23.11
N ARG A 171 -4.50 -5.96 -22.62
CA ARG A 171 -3.09 -6.35 -22.52
C ARG A 171 -2.91 -7.52 -21.55
N LEU A 172 -3.53 -7.46 -20.37
CA LEU A 172 -3.50 -8.54 -19.38
C LEU A 172 -4.14 -9.82 -19.91
N ASP A 173 -5.27 -9.73 -20.63
CA ASP A 173 -5.89 -10.89 -21.28
C ASP A 173 -4.96 -11.54 -22.31
N SER A 174 -4.24 -10.74 -23.08
CA SER A 174 -3.23 -11.26 -24.02
C SER A 174 -2.11 -12.00 -23.30
N ILE A 175 -1.58 -11.41 -22.23
CA ILE A 175 -0.52 -12.03 -21.40
C ILE A 175 -1.05 -13.34 -20.78
N ARG A 176 -2.24 -13.34 -20.21
CA ARG A 176 -2.90 -14.53 -19.65
C ARG A 176 -3.03 -15.66 -20.69
N ASN A 177 -3.46 -15.34 -21.90
CA ASN A 177 -3.58 -16.31 -22.98
C ASN A 177 -2.22 -16.87 -23.40
N ASP A 178 -1.19 -16.04 -23.43
CA ASP A 178 0.18 -16.46 -23.75
C ASP A 178 0.76 -17.37 -22.66
N ILE A 179 0.49 -17.10 -21.38
CA ILE A 179 0.87 -18.00 -20.28
C ILE A 179 0.11 -19.33 -20.40
N LYS A 180 -1.20 -19.31 -20.65
CA LYS A 180 -2.00 -20.54 -20.85
C LYS A 180 -1.54 -21.36 -22.05
N ALA A 181 -1.02 -20.71 -23.07
CA ALA A 181 -0.43 -21.35 -24.24
C ALA A 181 1.00 -21.86 -24.00
N GLY A 182 1.58 -21.66 -22.81
CA GLY A 182 2.91 -22.11 -22.45
C GLY A 182 4.06 -21.35 -23.10
N LYS A 183 3.84 -20.12 -23.60
CA LYS A 183 4.88 -19.31 -24.23
C LYS A 183 5.92 -18.82 -23.20
N PHE A 184 5.48 -18.54 -21.99
CA PHE A 184 6.30 -18.17 -20.83
C PHE A 184 5.53 -18.45 -19.53
N THR A 185 6.21 -18.45 -18.40
CA THR A 185 5.61 -18.69 -17.09
C THR A 185 4.98 -17.42 -16.52
N PHE A 186 4.13 -17.55 -15.47
CA PHE A 186 3.61 -16.40 -14.73
C PHE A 186 4.76 -15.59 -14.07
N ASP A 187 5.78 -16.28 -13.56
CA ASP A 187 6.99 -15.67 -12.97
C ASP A 187 7.75 -14.81 -13.96
N ASP A 188 7.93 -15.32 -15.21
CA ASP A 188 8.54 -14.54 -16.28
C ASP A 188 7.70 -13.31 -16.61
N ALA A 189 6.37 -13.51 -16.76
CA ALA A 189 5.46 -12.40 -17.06
C ALA A 189 5.52 -11.31 -15.99
N THR A 190 5.49 -11.67 -14.70
CA THR A 190 5.56 -10.68 -13.62
C THR A 190 6.90 -9.96 -13.60
N SER A 191 8.01 -10.67 -13.78
CA SER A 191 9.35 -10.10 -13.75
C SER A 191 9.63 -9.12 -14.89
N PHE A 192 9.05 -9.33 -16.07
CA PHE A 192 9.30 -8.49 -17.23
C PHE A 192 8.19 -7.52 -17.56
N LEU A 193 6.93 -7.91 -17.36
CA LEU A 193 5.77 -7.18 -17.86
C LEU A 193 4.96 -6.47 -16.76
N SER A 194 5.15 -6.81 -15.47
CA SER A 194 4.45 -6.11 -14.38
C SER A 194 4.97 -4.69 -14.20
N ASP A 195 4.05 -3.75 -13.96
CA ASP A 195 4.38 -2.36 -13.62
C ASP A 195 4.53 -2.15 -12.11
N ASP A 196 4.08 -3.10 -11.28
CA ASP A 196 4.23 -3.03 -9.83
C ASP A 196 5.68 -3.29 -9.40
N LYS A 197 6.32 -2.26 -8.86
CA LYS A 197 7.71 -2.30 -8.41
C LYS A 197 7.90 -3.15 -7.16
N ASP A 198 6.87 -3.31 -6.35
CA ASP A 198 6.96 -3.97 -5.04
C ASP A 198 6.96 -5.50 -5.19
N THR A 199 6.18 -6.02 -6.14
CA THR A 199 6.06 -7.46 -6.39
C THR A 199 6.88 -7.95 -7.59
N LYS A 200 7.20 -7.07 -8.55
CA LYS A 200 7.93 -7.41 -9.79
C LYS A 200 9.22 -8.19 -9.54
N ASN A 201 10.04 -7.72 -8.58
CA ASN A 201 11.33 -8.35 -8.26
C ASN A 201 11.19 -9.62 -7.40
N ASN A 202 9.97 -9.95 -6.98
CA ASN A 202 9.63 -11.14 -6.20
C ASN A 202 8.67 -12.06 -6.98
N HIS A 203 8.83 -12.14 -8.29
CA HIS A 203 8.01 -12.98 -9.19
C HIS A 203 6.50 -12.75 -9.04
N GLY A 204 6.09 -11.53 -8.72
CA GLY A 204 4.71 -11.16 -8.48
C GLY A 204 4.17 -11.55 -7.10
N LEU A 205 4.95 -12.19 -6.23
CA LEU A 205 4.51 -12.66 -4.92
C LEU A 205 4.21 -11.48 -3.99
N MET A 206 3.00 -11.42 -3.50
CA MET A 206 2.56 -10.40 -2.54
C MET A 206 3.17 -10.65 -1.16
N ILE A 207 3.46 -9.57 -0.43
CA ILE A 207 4.03 -9.63 0.92
C ILE A 207 3.06 -9.02 1.92
N ASN A 208 2.70 -9.81 2.93
CA ASN A 208 1.91 -9.36 4.07
C ASN A 208 2.81 -8.62 5.06
N VAL A 209 2.54 -7.33 5.23
CA VAL A 209 3.28 -6.44 6.16
C VAL A 209 2.51 -6.12 7.43
N ARG A 210 1.30 -6.67 7.60
CA ARG A 210 0.43 -6.39 8.77
C ARG A 210 0.87 -7.11 10.04
N GLY A 211 1.75 -8.11 9.95
CA GLY A 211 2.28 -8.85 11.10
C GLY A 211 3.64 -8.31 11.59
N ALA A 212 4.15 -8.89 12.67
CA ALA A 212 5.49 -8.59 13.19
C ALA A 212 6.61 -9.05 12.23
N THR A 213 6.32 -10.00 11.37
CA THR A 213 7.24 -10.55 10.36
C THR A 213 6.64 -10.41 8.97
N ARG A 214 7.47 -10.00 8.01
CA ARG A 214 7.08 -10.01 6.59
C ARG A 214 6.96 -11.46 6.11
N THR A 215 5.81 -11.82 5.55
CA THR A 215 5.53 -13.17 5.05
C THR A 215 4.73 -13.08 3.75
N SER A 216 4.82 -14.13 2.91
CA SER A 216 3.97 -14.27 1.72
C SER A 216 2.60 -14.86 2.02
N HIS A 217 2.39 -15.35 3.25
CA HIS A 217 1.14 -15.97 3.65
C HIS A 217 0.12 -14.94 4.11
N PHE A 218 -1.09 -15.03 3.56
CA PHE A 218 -2.23 -14.18 3.91
C PHE A 218 -3.37 -15.02 4.43
N ALA A 219 -3.95 -14.63 5.57
CA ALA A 219 -5.31 -15.01 5.85
C ALA A 219 -6.24 -14.23 4.90
N MET A 220 -7.35 -14.80 4.45
CA MET A 220 -8.27 -14.17 3.47
C MET A 220 -8.69 -12.76 3.87
N LYS A 221 -8.89 -12.50 5.16
CA LYS A 221 -9.24 -11.18 5.72
C LYS A 221 -8.13 -10.11 5.62
N ASP A 222 -6.88 -10.52 5.38
CA ASP A 222 -5.72 -9.64 5.30
C ASP A 222 -5.42 -9.21 3.86
N LEU A 223 -6.03 -9.88 2.87
CA LEU A 223 -5.98 -9.49 1.47
C LEU A 223 -6.85 -8.25 1.20
N PRO A 224 -6.49 -7.40 0.21
CA PRO A 224 -7.42 -6.42 -0.34
C PRO A 224 -8.72 -7.07 -0.79
N SER A 225 -9.85 -6.39 -0.59
CA SER A 225 -11.20 -6.96 -0.81
C SER A 225 -11.38 -7.49 -2.23
N GLU A 226 -10.90 -6.77 -3.23
CA GLU A 226 -10.99 -7.12 -4.64
C GLU A 226 -10.25 -8.43 -4.94
N ILE A 227 -9.04 -8.57 -4.38
CA ILE A 227 -8.22 -9.78 -4.55
C ILE A 227 -8.83 -10.94 -3.76
N ALA A 228 -9.27 -10.70 -2.52
CA ALA A 228 -9.87 -11.74 -1.69
C ALA A 228 -11.08 -12.39 -2.35
N HIS A 229 -11.98 -11.60 -2.95
CA HIS A 229 -13.15 -12.10 -3.67
C HIS A 229 -12.79 -13.02 -4.83
N ILE A 230 -11.72 -12.71 -5.55
CA ILE A 230 -11.28 -13.51 -6.70
C ILE A 230 -10.60 -14.78 -6.20
N VAL A 231 -9.68 -14.67 -5.27
CA VAL A 231 -8.90 -15.79 -4.73
C VAL A 231 -9.78 -16.84 -4.04
N ASP A 232 -10.87 -16.41 -3.39
CA ASP A 232 -11.83 -17.31 -2.72
C ASP A 232 -12.47 -18.35 -3.67
N THR A 233 -12.58 -18.00 -4.95
CA THR A 233 -13.18 -18.87 -5.98
C THR A 233 -12.14 -19.65 -6.80
N MET A 234 -10.85 -19.35 -6.66
CA MET A 234 -9.77 -19.92 -7.47
C MET A 234 -9.20 -21.20 -6.88
N LYS A 235 -8.72 -22.06 -7.76
CA LYS A 235 -7.90 -23.22 -7.38
C LYS A 235 -6.42 -22.84 -7.40
N VAL A 236 -5.62 -23.58 -6.61
CA VAL A 236 -4.17 -23.41 -6.61
C VAL A 236 -3.59 -23.63 -8.00
N GLY A 237 -2.80 -22.68 -8.48
CA GLY A 237 -2.21 -22.66 -9.83
C GLY A 237 -3.14 -22.10 -10.92
N GLU A 238 -4.33 -21.64 -10.58
CA GLU A 238 -5.24 -20.99 -11.53
C GLU A 238 -4.88 -19.51 -11.73
N ILE A 239 -5.10 -19.00 -12.95
CA ILE A 239 -4.93 -17.60 -13.28
C ILE A 239 -6.32 -16.97 -13.50
N SER A 240 -6.60 -15.91 -12.73
CA SER A 240 -7.88 -15.18 -12.81
C SER A 240 -8.08 -14.50 -14.17
N SER A 241 -9.29 -14.04 -14.42
CA SER A 241 -9.53 -13.02 -15.44
C SER A 241 -9.01 -11.67 -14.95
N PRO A 242 -8.53 -10.79 -15.85
CA PRO A 242 -8.11 -9.45 -15.46
C PRO A 242 -9.25 -8.65 -14.82
N PHE A 243 -8.91 -7.84 -13.82
CA PHE A 243 -9.85 -7.01 -13.07
C PHE A 243 -9.23 -5.64 -12.74
N LYS A 244 -10.10 -4.68 -12.43
CA LYS A 244 -9.71 -3.35 -11.96
C LYS A 244 -9.55 -3.37 -10.44
N MET A 245 -8.54 -2.69 -9.93
CA MET A 245 -8.35 -2.50 -8.49
C MET A 245 -7.68 -1.15 -8.21
N VAL A 246 -7.63 -0.80 -6.93
CA VAL A 246 -6.87 0.36 -6.46
C VAL A 246 -5.64 -0.15 -5.72
N ASP A 247 -4.47 0.34 -6.09
CA ASP A 247 -3.21 -0.03 -5.45
C ASP A 247 -3.06 0.62 -4.04
N ALA A 248 -1.99 0.26 -3.34
CA ALA A 248 -1.68 0.81 -2.02
C ALA A 248 -1.44 2.34 -2.03
N LYS A 249 -1.19 2.94 -3.19
CA LYS A 249 -0.98 4.38 -3.38
C LYS A 249 -2.26 5.12 -3.74
N GLY A 250 -3.37 4.39 -3.90
CA GLY A 250 -4.67 4.92 -4.29
C GLY A 250 -4.80 5.19 -5.80
N GLN A 251 -4.00 4.52 -6.63
CA GLN A 251 -4.06 4.63 -8.09
C GLN A 251 -4.89 3.49 -8.66
N GLU A 252 -5.69 3.78 -9.70
CA GLU A 252 -6.42 2.76 -10.45
C GLU A 252 -5.45 1.97 -11.32
N VAL A 253 -5.39 0.66 -11.10
CA VAL A 253 -4.58 -0.29 -11.86
C VAL A 253 -5.43 -1.48 -12.29
N CYS A 254 -4.91 -2.26 -13.24
CA CYS A 254 -5.50 -3.53 -13.64
C CYS A 254 -4.56 -4.67 -13.25
N ALA A 255 -5.10 -5.79 -12.80
CA ALA A 255 -4.34 -6.97 -12.38
C ALA A 255 -4.91 -8.24 -13.00
#